data_20242c75a9bd1c130c281e1fbc9f75d7
#
_entry.id   20242c75a9bd1c130c281e1fbc9f75d7
#
_cell.length_a   1.000
_cell.length_b   1.000
_cell.length_c   1.000
_cell.angle_alpha   90.00
_cell.angle_beta   90.00
_cell.angle_gamma   90.00
#
_symmetry.space_group_name_H-M   'P 1'
#
loop_
_entity.id
_entity.type
_entity.pdbx_description
1 polymer ?
#
loop_
_entity_poly.entity_id
_entity_poly.type
_entity_poly.pdbx_seq_one_letter_code
_entity_poly.pdbx_strand_id
1 'polypeptide(L)'
;MSLPDKFIVFLGRTFSGHNHDYLMLKQEFPPELDWFIDLNIRVDLGYLGIKSDYRGDQIDLPTKKPRKSQKNPNPQLSDEQRAANTALSRVRIFIEHAIGGMKRYNILVHGFRNRKTHFEDNAIGVCAGLWNFVLSY
;
A
#
# COMPACT_ATOMS: atom_id res chain seq x y z
N MET A 1 2.60 -5.95 -4.67
CA MET A 1 2.40 -7.33 -4.15
C MET A 1 1.31 -7.99 -4.97
N SER A 2 1.51 -9.25 -5.39
CA SER A 2 0.50 -10.03 -6.08
C SER A 2 -0.46 -10.68 -5.08
N LEU A 3 -1.75 -10.79 -5.43
CA LEU A 3 -2.78 -11.44 -4.65
C LEU A 3 -3.36 -12.62 -5.45
N PRO A 4 -3.66 -13.77 -4.80
CA PRO A 4 -3.61 -14.06 -3.36
C PRO A 4 -2.25 -14.52 -2.83
N ASP A 5 -1.23 -14.67 -3.68
CA ASP A 5 0.03 -15.39 -3.38
C ASP A 5 0.91 -14.68 -2.35
N LYS A 6 0.62 -13.40 -2.04
CA LYS A 6 1.39 -12.55 -1.12
C LYS A 6 2.84 -12.27 -1.58
N PHE A 7 3.17 -12.58 -2.85
CA PHE A 7 4.47 -12.26 -3.40
C PHE A 7 4.69 -10.76 -3.51
N ILE A 8 5.85 -10.30 -3.12
CA ILE A 8 6.29 -8.92 -3.31
C ILE A 8 6.93 -8.85 -4.69
N VAL A 9 6.22 -8.24 -5.64
CA VAL A 9 6.65 -8.15 -7.04
C VAL A 9 7.34 -6.83 -7.37
N PHE A 10 7.18 -5.83 -6.52
CA PHE A 10 7.80 -4.52 -6.68
C PHE A 10 8.11 -3.90 -5.31
N LEU A 11 9.26 -3.24 -5.24
CA LEU A 11 9.69 -2.40 -4.13
C LEU A 11 10.14 -1.07 -4.70
N GLY A 12 9.54 0.02 -4.24
CA GLY A 12 9.99 1.37 -4.51
C GLY A 12 11.25 1.71 -3.70
N ARG A 13 11.84 2.86 -3.99
CA ARG A 13 12.94 3.42 -3.22
C ARG A 13 12.48 3.78 -1.81
N THR A 14 13.41 3.78 -0.88
CA THR A 14 13.16 4.32 0.46
C THR A 14 13.11 5.85 0.43
N PHE A 15 12.21 6.40 1.20
CA PHE A 15 12.04 7.84 1.39
C PHE A 15 12.24 8.19 2.87
N SER A 16 12.55 9.45 3.16
CA SER A 16 12.57 9.92 4.54
C SER A 16 11.17 9.83 5.16
N GLY A 17 11.07 9.55 6.46
CA GLY A 17 9.81 9.32 7.17
C GLY A 17 8.84 10.51 7.22
N HIS A 18 9.21 11.66 6.62
CA HIS A 18 8.34 12.84 6.52
C HIS A 18 7.49 12.87 5.24
N ASN A 19 7.73 11.94 4.31
CA ASN A 19 6.98 11.91 3.05
C ASN A 19 5.64 11.18 3.23
N HIS A 20 4.59 11.75 2.63
CA HIS A 20 3.28 11.12 2.58
C HIS A 20 3.27 10.00 1.53
N ASP A 21 2.67 8.84 1.84
CA ASP A 21 2.67 7.65 0.98
C ASP A 21 2.20 7.95 -0.45
N TYR A 22 1.16 8.76 -0.60
CA TYR A 22 0.66 9.13 -1.91
C TYR A 22 1.63 10.02 -2.70
N LEU A 23 2.41 10.87 -2.03
CA LEU A 23 3.46 11.64 -2.68
C LEU A 23 4.59 10.72 -3.18
N MET A 24 4.97 9.74 -2.38
CA MET A 24 5.97 8.74 -2.76
C MET A 24 5.50 7.95 -3.99
N LEU A 25 4.23 7.54 -4.02
CA LEU A 25 3.64 6.88 -5.19
C LEU A 25 3.79 7.74 -6.45
N LYS A 26 3.45 9.03 -6.39
CA LYS A 26 3.56 9.94 -7.53
C LYS A 26 4.99 10.16 -8.02
N GLN A 27 5.96 10.07 -7.13
CA GLN A 27 7.40 10.18 -7.49
C GLN A 27 7.93 8.91 -8.17
N GLU A 28 7.47 7.74 -7.73
CA GLU A 28 7.85 6.44 -8.33
C GLU A 28 7.07 6.16 -9.63
N PHE A 29 5.81 6.56 -9.68
CA PHE A 29 4.88 6.31 -10.77
C PHE A 29 4.24 7.64 -11.19
N PRO A 30 4.91 8.45 -12.03
CA PRO A 30 4.34 9.72 -12.49
C PRO A 30 2.95 9.54 -13.11
N PRO A 31 1.94 10.33 -12.70
CA PRO A 31 0.54 10.13 -13.13
C PRO A 31 0.29 10.28 -14.63
N GLU A 32 1.21 10.92 -15.35
CA GLU A 32 1.13 11.12 -16.78
C GLU A 32 1.29 9.83 -17.59
N LEU A 33 1.79 8.77 -16.96
CA LEU A 33 2.02 7.47 -17.59
C LEU A 33 0.95 6.47 -17.17
N ASP A 34 0.65 5.56 -18.06
CA ASP A 34 -0.43 4.58 -17.92
C ASP A 34 0.02 3.32 -17.15
N TRP A 35 0.44 3.51 -15.90
CA TRP A 35 0.99 2.45 -15.03
C TRP A 35 0.00 1.35 -14.66
N PHE A 36 -1.29 1.70 -14.59
CA PHE A 36 -2.31 0.86 -13.96
C PHE A 36 -3.36 0.33 -14.95
N ILE A 37 -3.12 0.49 -16.25
CA ILE A 37 -3.93 -0.16 -17.28
C ILE A 37 -3.76 -1.68 -17.14
N ASP A 38 -4.82 -2.44 -17.36
CA ASP A 38 -4.89 -3.89 -17.21
C ASP A 38 -4.58 -4.42 -15.78
N LEU A 39 -4.54 -3.54 -14.79
CA LEU A 39 -4.30 -3.90 -13.39
C LEU A 39 -5.50 -3.59 -12.50
N ASN A 40 -5.76 -4.51 -11.57
CA ASN A 40 -6.70 -4.29 -10.48
C ASN A 40 -5.92 -3.76 -9.25
N ILE A 41 -6.00 -2.46 -9.02
CA ILE A 41 -5.26 -1.76 -7.98
C ILE A 41 -6.12 -1.60 -6.73
N ARG A 42 -5.58 -2.00 -5.59
CA ARG A 42 -6.22 -1.82 -4.29
C ARG A 42 -5.33 -0.98 -3.39
N VAL A 43 -5.89 0.11 -2.89
CA VAL A 43 -5.19 1.07 -2.05
C VAL A 43 -6.00 1.39 -0.78
N ASP A 44 -5.35 2.00 0.19
CA ASP A 44 -6.01 2.47 1.40
C ASP A 44 -6.42 3.95 1.31
N LEU A 45 -6.99 4.49 2.38
CA LEU A 45 -7.42 5.89 2.46
C LEU A 45 -6.27 6.91 2.40
N GLY A 46 -5.03 6.48 2.58
CA GLY A 46 -3.85 7.33 2.39
C GLY A 46 -3.68 7.80 0.95
N TYR A 47 -4.28 7.10 0.00
CA TYR A 47 -4.20 7.36 -1.45
C TYR A 47 -5.44 8.08 -1.99
N LEU A 48 -6.09 8.91 -1.18
CA LEU A 48 -7.21 9.75 -1.65
C LEU A 48 -6.75 10.63 -2.82
N GLY A 49 -7.52 10.60 -3.93
CA GLY A 49 -7.20 11.30 -5.18
C GLY A 49 -6.64 10.39 -6.27
N ILE A 50 -6.24 9.15 -5.98
CA ILE A 50 -5.66 8.22 -6.96
C ILE A 50 -6.57 8.02 -8.19
N LYS A 51 -7.88 7.95 -7.98
CA LYS A 51 -8.85 7.76 -9.09
C LYS A 51 -8.95 8.97 -10.01
N SER A 52 -8.58 10.16 -9.56
CA SER A 52 -8.56 11.37 -10.38
C SER A 52 -7.23 11.59 -11.07
N ASP A 53 -6.14 11.11 -10.46
CA ASP A 53 -4.80 11.38 -10.94
C ASP A 53 -4.27 10.27 -11.87
N TYR A 54 -4.75 9.04 -11.71
CA TYR A 54 -4.29 7.88 -12.49
C TYR A 54 -5.39 7.26 -13.33
N ARG A 55 -5.01 6.80 -14.51
CA ARG A 55 -5.82 5.94 -15.36
C ARG A 55 -5.62 4.49 -14.96
N GLY A 56 -6.69 3.73 -14.87
CA GLY A 56 -6.66 2.30 -14.57
C GLY A 56 -8.06 1.71 -14.69
N ASP A 57 -8.16 0.47 -15.10
CA ASP A 57 -9.45 -0.20 -15.35
C ASP A 57 -10.21 -0.40 -14.04
N GLN A 58 -9.49 -0.77 -12.99
CA GLN A 58 -10.09 -0.94 -11.68
C GLN A 58 -9.16 -0.44 -10.58
N ILE A 59 -9.54 0.66 -9.93
CA ILE A 59 -8.87 1.18 -8.74
C ILE A 59 -9.83 1.14 -7.56
N ASP A 60 -9.61 0.23 -6.64
CA ASP A 60 -10.42 0.03 -5.45
C ASP A 60 -9.88 0.87 -4.29
N LEU A 61 -10.68 1.84 -3.86
CA LEU A 61 -10.38 2.73 -2.75
C LEU A 61 -11.54 2.67 -1.74
N PRO A 62 -11.27 2.48 -0.44
CA PRO A 62 -12.31 2.49 0.58
C PRO A 62 -13.06 3.83 0.63
N THR A 63 -14.36 3.78 0.86
CA THR A 63 -15.17 4.98 1.05
C THR A 63 -14.88 5.60 2.42
N LYS A 64 -14.43 6.85 2.40
CA LYS A 64 -14.17 7.60 3.63
C LYS A 64 -15.48 8.00 4.31
N LYS A 65 -15.57 7.77 5.63
CA LYS A 65 -16.70 8.25 6.41
C LYS A 65 -16.77 9.78 6.33
N PRO A 66 -17.97 10.36 6.04
CA PRO A 66 -18.12 11.81 6.01
C PRO A 66 -17.77 12.45 7.36
N ARG A 67 -17.27 13.67 7.33
CA ARG A 67 -16.99 14.41 8.56
C ARG A 67 -18.29 14.88 9.22
N LYS A 68 -18.29 14.91 10.55
CA LYS A 68 -19.37 15.52 11.32
C LYS A 68 -19.47 17.02 11.00
N SER A 69 -20.68 17.49 10.73
CA SER A 69 -20.97 18.90 10.45
C SER A 69 -22.32 19.28 11.07
N GLN A 70 -22.63 20.58 11.12
CA GLN A 70 -23.93 21.05 11.60
C GLN A 70 -25.11 20.49 10.77
N LYS A 71 -24.91 20.33 9.45
CA LYS A 71 -25.91 19.74 8.55
C LYS A 71 -25.99 18.21 8.66
N ASN A 72 -24.93 17.56 9.08
CA ASN A 72 -24.88 16.10 9.28
C ASN A 72 -24.17 15.79 10.61
N PRO A 73 -24.89 15.86 11.74
CA PRO A 73 -24.30 15.67 13.07
C PRO A 73 -23.89 14.22 13.35
N ASN A 74 -24.47 13.26 12.65
CA ASN A 74 -24.15 11.83 12.82
C ASN A 74 -23.92 11.15 11.46
N PRO A 75 -22.82 11.48 10.77
CA PRO A 75 -22.54 10.92 9.45
C PRO A 75 -22.33 9.41 9.56
N GLN A 76 -22.97 8.66 8.67
CA GLN A 76 -22.83 7.20 8.56
C GLN A 76 -22.49 6.85 7.11
N LEU A 77 -21.81 5.74 6.94
CA LEU A 77 -21.69 5.07 5.65
C LEU A 77 -22.97 4.26 5.40
N SER A 78 -23.37 4.14 4.13
CA SER A 78 -24.43 3.20 3.76
C SER A 78 -24.02 1.75 4.05
N ASP A 79 -24.97 0.84 4.12
CA ASP A 79 -24.70 -0.58 4.34
C ASP A 79 -23.84 -1.16 3.21
N GLU A 80 -24.09 -0.74 1.97
CA GLU A 80 -23.30 -1.11 0.79
C GLU A 80 -21.87 -0.61 0.90
N GLN A 81 -21.67 0.66 1.29
CA GLN A 81 -20.33 1.23 1.49
C GLN A 81 -19.58 0.51 2.62
N ARG A 82 -20.26 0.14 3.69
CA ARG A 82 -19.69 -0.65 4.79
C ARG A 82 -19.26 -2.04 4.31
N ALA A 83 -20.14 -2.70 3.56
CA ALA A 83 -19.86 -4.02 3.00
C ALA A 83 -18.66 -3.98 2.04
N ALA A 84 -18.61 -2.98 1.15
CA ALA A 84 -17.49 -2.77 0.24
C ALA A 84 -16.18 -2.51 1.00
N ASN A 85 -16.18 -1.64 1.99
CA ASN A 85 -15.02 -1.37 2.84
C ASN A 85 -14.55 -2.62 3.59
N THR A 86 -15.50 -3.45 4.06
CA THR A 86 -15.19 -4.72 4.74
C THR A 86 -14.52 -5.71 3.76
N ALA A 87 -15.01 -5.80 2.54
CA ALA A 87 -14.40 -6.65 1.51
C ALA A 87 -12.95 -6.23 1.21
N LEU A 88 -12.71 -4.92 1.06
CA LEU A 88 -11.35 -4.39 0.87
C LEU A 88 -10.44 -4.65 2.09
N SER A 89 -10.98 -4.51 3.31
CA SER A 89 -10.23 -4.79 4.53
C SER A 89 -9.78 -6.25 4.63
N ARG A 90 -10.60 -7.19 4.20
CA ARG A 90 -10.23 -8.62 4.16
C ARG A 90 -9.03 -8.87 3.25
N VAL A 91 -8.95 -8.17 2.14
CA VAL A 91 -7.80 -8.28 1.21
C VAL A 91 -6.54 -7.67 1.82
N ARG A 92 -6.65 -6.60 2.60
CA ARG A 92 -5.51 -6.00 3.32
C ARG A 92 -4.78 -6.96 4.26
N ILE A 93 -5.47 -7.95 4.80
CA ILE A 93 -4.85 -8.97 5.66
C ILE A 93 -3.67 -9.66 4.95
N PHE A 94 -3.77 -9.89 3.64
CA PHE A 94 -2.67 -10.48 2.87
C PHE A 94 -1.44 -9.57 2.80
N ILE A 95 -1.67 -8.25 2.68
CA ILE A 95 -0.60 -7.24 2.68
C ILE A 95 0.05 -7.18 4.06
N GLU A 96 -0.76 -7.17 5.12
CA GLU A 96 -0.28 -7.15 6.50
C GLU A 96 0.54 -8.42 6.83
N HIS A 97 0.13 -9.59 6.29
CA HIS A 97 0.91 -10.83 6.42
C HIS A 97 2.26 -10.72 5.70
N ALA A 98 2.32 -10.16 4.50
CA ALA A 98 3.58 -9.99 3.77
C ALA A 98 4.52 -9.02 4.51
N ILE A 99 4.00 -7.87 4.95
CA ILE A 99 4.76 -6.89 5.75
C ILE A 99 5.22 -7.51 7.06
N GLY A 100 4.35 -8.24 7.76
CA GLY A 100 4.68 -8.95 9.00
C GLY A 100 5.74 -10.04 8.78
N GLY A 101 5.65 -10.75 7.65
CA GLY A 101 6.65 -11.73 7.22
C GLY A 101 8.03 -11.10 7.00
N MET A 102 8.10 -9.97 6.31
CA MET A 102 9.34 -9.21 6.15
C MET A 102 9.89 -8.69 7.49
N LYS A 103 9.02 -8.20 8.37
CA LYS A 103 9.41 -7.69 9.70
C LYS A 103 9.94 -8.77 10.66
N ARG A 104 9.83 -10.06 10.34
CA ARG A 104 10.55 -11.13 11.08
C ARG A 104 12.07 -10.92 11.03
N TYR A 105 12.54 -10.25 10.00
CA TYR A 105 13.93 -9.82 9.93
C TYR A 105 14.08 -8.52 10.73
N ASN A 106 14.62 -8.61 11.93
CA ASN A 106 14.74 -7.51 12.89
C ASN A 106 15.38 -6.25 12.33
N ILE A 107 16.15 -6.37 11.26
CA ILE A 107 16.75 -5.23 10.56
C ILE A 107 15.71 -4.22 10.05
N LEU A 108 14.47 -4.65 9.75
CA LEU A 108 13.37 -3.78 9.32
C LEU A 108 12.55 -3.20 10.48
N VAL A 109 12.78 -3.66 11.71
CA VAL A 109 12.05 -3.22 12.91
C VAL A 109 12.81 -2.12 13.64
N HIS A 110 14.13 -2.20 13.62
CA HIS A 110 15.01 -1.24 14.28
C HIS A 110 15.55 -0.22 13.29
N GLY A 111 15.78 1.00 13.76
CA GLY A 111 16.41 2.04 12.92
C GLY A 111 17.77 1.60 12.40
N PHE A 112 18.00 1.82 11.12
CA PHE A 112 19.26 1.48 10.47
C PHE A 112 20.41 2.29 11.09
N ARG A 113 21.46 1.60 11.52
CA ARG A 113 22.71 2.22 12.01
C ARG A 113 23.72 2.44 10.88
N ASN A 114 23.60 1.69 9.80
CA ASN A 114 24.46 1.80 8.65
C ASN A 114 24.02 2.97 7.78
N ARG A 115 24.92 3.87 7.45
CA ARG A 115 24.67 5.07 6.64
C ARG A 115 25.25 4.96 5.22
N LYS A 116 25.58 3.75 4.76
CA LYS A 116 26.01 3.55 3.38
C LYS A 116 24.84 3.83 2.44
N THR A 117 25.14 4.50 1.34
CA THR A 117 24.14 4.78 0.29
C THR A 117 23.42 3.50 -0.15
N HIS A 118 22.12 3.56 -0.29
CA HIS A 118 21.25 2.45 -0.69
C HIS A 118 21.27 1.23 0.25
N PHE A 119 21.78 1.36 1.48
CA PHE A 119 21.77 0.25 2.42
C PHE A 119 20.34 -0.18 2.78
N GLU A 120 19.46 0.79 3.00
CA GLU A 120 18.04 0.57 3.32
C GLU A 120 17.34 -0.17 2.20
N ASP A 121 17.51 0.27 0.96
CA ASP A 121 16.90 -0.35 -0.23
C ASP A 121 17.38 -1.80 -0.40
N ASN A 122 18.68 -2.04 -0.22
CA ASN A 122 19.24 -3.38 -0.29
C ASN A 122 18.70 -4.28 0.83
N ALA A 123 18.61 -3.77 2.06
CA ALA A 123 18.09 -4.53 3.20
C ALA A 123 16.63 -4.94 2.98
N ILE A 124 15.79 -4.01 2.52
CA ILE A 124 14.39 -4.28 2.20
C ILE A 124 14.30 -5.29 1.05
N GLY A 125 15.12 -5.13 0.00
CA GLY A 125 15.17 -6.04 -1.14
C GLY A 125 15.51 -7.48 -0.74
N VAL A 126 16.51 -7.66 0.12
CA VAL A 126 16.88 -8.98 0.66
C VAL A 126 15.74 -9.58 1.49
N CYS A 127 15.11 -8.79 2.38
CA CYS A 127 14.00 -9.27 3.19
C CYS A 127 12.79 -9.69 2.34
N ALA A 128 12.48 -8.94 1.29
CA ALA A 128 11.40 -9.29 0.35
C ALA A 128 11.73 -10.55 -0.46
N GLY A 129 12.97 -10.69 -0.92
CA GLY A 129 13.43 -11.90 -1.59
C GLY A 129 13.34 -13.14 -0.70
N LEU A 130 13.77 -13.04 0.55
CA LEU A 130 13.65 -14.13 1.53
C LEU A 130 12.19 -14.46 1.85
N TRP A 131 11.32 -13.45 1.95
CA TRP A 131 9.88 -13.67 2.11
C TRP A 131 9.30 -14.43 0.92
N ASN A 132 9.58 -13.98 -0.30
CA ASN A 132 9.11 -14.65 -1.51
C ASN A 132 9.64 -16.09 -1.61
N PHE A 133 10.91 -16.31 -1.23
CA PHE A 133 11.50 -17.64 -1.17
C PHE A 133 10.72 -18.58 -0.25
N VAL A 134 10.39 -18.13 0.97
CA VAL A 134 9.59 -18.93 1.93
C VAL A 134 8.20 -19.26 1.39
N LEU A 135 7.62 -18.41 0.55
CA LEU A 135 6.31 -18.66 -0.07
C LEU A 135 6.37 -19.67 -1.24
N SER A 136 7.56 -19.91 -1.76
CA SER A 136 7.77 -20.83 -2.90
C SER A 136 7.93 -22.29 -2.48
N TYR A 137 8.02 -22.56 -1.19
CA TYR A 137 8.18 -23.87 -0.57
C TYR A 137 7.08 -24.15 0.44
#